data_320db6dc7d97576e26f06ba60f6202c7
#
_entry.id   320db6dc7d97576e26f06ba60f6202c7
#
_cell.length_a   1.000
_cell.length_b   1.000
_cell.length_c   1.000
_cell.angle_alpha   90.00
_cell.angle_beta   90.00
_cell.angle_gamma   90.00
#
_symmetry.space_group_name_H-M   'P 1'
#
loop_
_entity.id
_entity.type
_entity.pdbx_description
1 polymer ?
#
loop_
_entity_poly.entity_id
_entity_poly.type
_entity_poly.pdbx_seq_one_letter_code
_entity_poly.pdbx_strand_id
1 'polypeptide(L)'
;MLDTSTLIVVILLYVISAGLLWFSLIMASSESAISRVTRSNLNNLMLDVRTNEDSEFVRKKTIARIRHAQQVIYQRQRATLTCTFGRVMANVLIGGLVAIATGAFDVALWAEVLIGVGVAVLSAGIAVLISPRSSNQRSVSVLLQYAPFISRAMHLMPARGLDRAQLRATMSDDEELEHIHHEQARATIDRLIEGQLFDEEISEMMRNVLTLTDTLTREIMVPRTDMFSLEKTTTLNDMLKDCSRSGFSRVPVTGESVDDLVGIAYLKDVVRATAFNPAAGERTLESIVREPMLVPESKPVDDLFHDMQTNRQHVALVVDEYGGIAGLVTIEDALEQIVGELEDEHDRVQRREPEQMEDGGWRVPARTSITDIEELFEVDLDEDDVDTAYGLLTKALGRVPIVGSHAQTRGLDLVAVDSAGRRKKVSTIEIRRAPDTMDTIEEKTTDAFSARSGERSEDENDD
;
A
#
# COMPACT_ATOMS: atom_id res chain seq x y z
N MET A 1 21.58 -75.66 15.16
CA MET A 1 22.57 -75.13 14.22
C MET A 1 21.81 -74.72 12.96
N LEU A 2 21.86 -73.43 12.60
CA LEU A 2 21.24 -72.97 11.38
C LEU A 2 21.89 -73.65 10.17
N ASP A 3 21.11 -74.18 9.27
CA ASP A 3 21.60 -74.73 7.99
C ASP A 3 22.32 -73.62 7.21
N THR A 4 23.38 -73.94 6.50
CA THR A 4 24.20 -72.97 5.73
C THR A 4 23.36 -72.22 4.72
N SER A 5 22.31 -72.80 4.17
CA SER A 5 21.32 -72.17 3.29
C SER A 5 20.49 -71.06 4.00
N THR A 6 20.05 -71.36 5.21
CA THR A 6 19.25 -70.40 6.05
C THR A 6 20.14 -69.22 6.50
N LEU A 7 21.39 -69.45 6.83
CA LEU A 7 22.32 -68.39 7.20
C LEU A 7 22.58 -67.42 6.04
N ILE A 8 22.75 -67.94 4.81
CA ILE A 8 22.94 -67.12 3.61
C ILE A 8 21.68 -66.22 3.37
N VAL A 9 20.48 -66.78 3.51
CA VAL A 9 19.22 -66.00 3.35
C VAL A 9 19.10 -64.90 4.39
N VAL A 10 19.40 -65.18 5.66
CA VAL A 10 19.37 -64.17 6.73
C VAL A 10 20.35 -63.03 6.47
N ILE A 11 21.60 -63.34 6.06
CA ILE A 11 22.60 -62.35 5.70
C ILE A 11 22.09 -61.47 4.54
N LEU A 12 21.50 -62.11 3.50
CA LEU A 12 20.93 -61.35 2.37
C LEU A 12 19.82 -60.42 2.78
N LEU A 13 18.91 -60.85 3.68
CA LEU A 13 17.84 -59.99 4.21
C LEU A 13 18.38 -58.78 4.98
N TYR A 14 19.42 -58.94 5.80
CA TYR A 14 20.08 -57.84 6.48
C TYR A 14 20.78 -56.85 5.52
N VAL A 15 21.44 -57.36 4.47
CA VAL A 15 22.08 -56.51 3.44
C VAL A 15 21.05 -55.71 2.67
N ILE A 16 19.88 -56.30 2.31
CA ILE A 16 18.79 -55.60 1.67
C ILE A 16 18.22 -54.53 2.61
N SER A 17 18.02 -54.86 3.90
CA SER A 17 17.55 -53.90 4.93
C SER A 17 18.49 -52.71 5.09
N ALA A 18 19.80 -52.93 5.08
CA ALA A 18 20.80 -51.85 5.10
C ALA A 18 20.76 -50.99 3.85
N GLY A 19 20.53 -51.56 2.67
CA GLY A 19 20.31 -50.80 1.44
C GLY A 19 19.04 -49.96 1.47
N LEU A 20 17.95 -50.50 2.01
CA LEU A 20 16.68 -49.77 2.21
C LEU A 20 16.84 -48.63 3.24
N LEU A 21 17.62 -48.83 4.30
CA LEU A 21 17.92 -47.78 5.28
C LEU A 21 18.67 -46.63 4.60
N TRP A 22 19.68 -46.92 3.79
CA TRP A 22 20.40 -45.91 3.03
C TRP A 22 19.47 -45.15 2.06
N PHE A 23 18.56 -45.85 1.38
CA PHE A 23 17.54 -45.26 0.53
C PHE A 23 16.59 -44.34 1.32
N SER A 24 16.14 -44.77 2.52
CA SER A 24 15.32 -43.95 3.42
C SER A 24 16.00 -42.66 3.84
N LEU A 25 17.32 -42.71 4.13
CA LEU A 25 18.14 -41.54 4.44
C LEU A 25 18.26 -40.57 3.27
N ILE A 26 18.40 -41.06 2.05
CA ILE A 26 18.44 -40.24 0.83
C ILE A 26 17.09 -39.51 0.66
N MET A 27 15.98 -40.23 0.83
CA MET A 27 14.64 -39.65 0.71
C MET A 27 14.41 -38.57 1.77
N ALA A 28 14.78 -38.79 3.02
CA ALA A 28 14.68 -37.80 4.10
C ALA A 28 15.54 -36.55 3.83
N SER A 29 16.78 -36.76 3.36
CA SER A 29 17.68 -35.64 3.01
C SER A 29 17.13 -34.83 1.82
N SER A 30 16.56 -35.50 0.83
CA SER A 30 15.96 -34.86 -0.35
C SER A 30 14.71 -34.09 -0.01
N GLU A 31 13.83 -34.61 0.85
CA GLU A 31 12.64 -33.94 1.38
C GLU A 31 13.03 -32.61 2.09
N SER A 32 14.04 -32.68 2.96
CA SER A 32 14.59 -31.49 3.64
C SER A 32 15.22 -30.49 2.66
N ALA A 33 15.89 -30.94 1.61
CA ALA A 33 16.46 -30.07 0.58
C ALA A 33 15.40 -29.38 -0.26
N ILE A 34 14.33 -30.08 -0.66
CA ILE A 34 13.20 -29.54 -1.42
C ILE A 34 12.49 -28.44 -0.63
N SER A 35 12.38 -28.57 0.71
CA SER A 35 11.73 -27.56 1.55
C SER A 35 12.51 -26.24 1.66
N ARG A 36 13.83 -26.25 1.48
CA ARG A 36 14.72 -25.10 1.73
C ARG A 36 15.23 -24.41 0.47
N VAL A 37 15.39 -25.12 -0.64
CA VAL A 37 15.94 -24.55 -1.87
C VAL A 37 14.86 -23.73 -2.57
N THR A 38 15.20 -22.47 -2.91
CA THR A 38 14.33 -21.55 -3.65
C THR A 38 14.63 -21.58 -5.15
N ARG A 39 13.66 -21.12 -5.97
CA ARG A 39 13.86 -20.97 -7.43
C ARG A 39 14.99 -19.98 -7.73
N SER A 40 15.10 -18.92 -6.96
CA SER A 40 16.14 -17.89 -7.11
C SER A 40 17.54 -18.49 -6.95
N ASN A 41 17.76 -19.35 -5.94
CA ASN A 41 19.06 -20.00 -5.73
C ASN A 41 19.48 -20.88 -6.92
N LEU A 42 18.54 -21.58 -7.55
CA LEU A 42 18.83 -22.40 -8.74
C LEU A 42 19.08 -21.57 -9.98
N ASN A 43 18.38 -20.44 -10.14
CA ASN A 43 18.59 -19.52 -11.26
C ASN A 43 19.96 -18.85 -11.16
N ASN A 44 20.37 -18.39 -9.98
CA ASN A 44 21.70 -17.82 -9.76
C ASN A 44 22.80 -18.84 -10.05
N LEU A 45 22.63 -20.09 -9.58
CA LEU A 45 23.58 -21.17 -9.87
C LEU A 45 23.64 -21.49 -11.38
N MET A 46 22.51 -21.39 -12.10
CA MET A 46 22.48 -21.60 -13.55
C MET A 46 23.25 -20.51 -14.30
N LEU A 47 23.19 -19.27 -13.83
CA LEU A 47 23.96 -18.14 -14.37
C LEU A 47 25.47 -18.37 -14.11
N ASP A 48 25.85 -18.72 -12.88
CA ASP A 48 27.25 -18.99 -12.52
C ASP A 48 27.86 -20.11 -13.37
N VAL A 49 27.13 -21.21 -13.58
CA VAL A 49 27.59 -22.34 -14.40
C VAL A 49 27.69 -21.96 -15.88
N ARG A 50 26.93 -20.97 -16.36
CA ARG A 50 27.06 -20.48 -17.74
C ARG A 50 28.26 -19.57 -17.94
N THR A 51 28.66 -18.84 -16.91
CA THR A 51 29.77 -17.87 -16.96
C THR A 51 31.12 -18.48 -16.62
N ASN A 52 31.16 -19.65 -15.94
CA ASN A 52 32.40 -20.35 -15.60
C ASN A 52 33.02 -21.10 -16.82
N GLU A 53 34.35 -21.06 -16.92
CA GLU A 53 35.15 -21.68 -18.01
C GLU A 53 35.36 -23.20 -17.84
N ASP A 54 34.45 -23.91 -17.16
CA ASP A 54 34.50 -25.36 -17.02
C ASP A 54 34.37 -26.09 -18.38
N SER A 55 34.93 -27.30 -18.47
CA SER A 55 34.83 -28.09 -19.70
C SER A 55 33.37 -28.29 -20.13
N GLU A 56 33.13 -28.21 -21.44
CA GLU A 56 31.77 -28.28 -22.01
C GLU A 56 30.95 -29.49 -21.56
N PHE A 57 31.62 -30.61 -21.31
CA PHE A 57 30.99 -31.83 -20.83
C PHE A 57 30.46 -31.70 -19.38
N VAL A 58 31.26 -31.12 -18.48
CA VAL A 58 30.87 -30.87 -17.07
C VAL A 58 29.73 -29.88 -17.01
N ARG A 59 29.83 -28.81 -17.80
CA ARG A 59 28.79 -27.77 -17.91
C ARG A 59 27.45 -28.35 -18.39
N LYS A 60 27.41 -29.13 -19.45
CA LYS A 60 26.18 -29.79 -19.95
C LYS A 60 25.56 -30.70 -18.90
N LYS A 61 26.37 -31.48 -18.19
CA LYS A 61 25.90 -32.39 -17.12
C LYS A 61 25.30 -31.63 -15.94
N THR A 62 25.93 -30.54 -15.53
CA THR A 62 25.47 -29.71 -14.41
C THR A 62 24.17 -28.96 -14.77
N ILE A 63 24.09 -28.41 -15.98
CA ILE A 63 22.87 -27.78 -16.48
C ILE A 63 21.69 -28.77 -16.54
N ALA A 64 21.92 -30.01 -16.97
CA ALA A 64 20.89 -31.04 -16.98
C ALA A 64 20.37 -31.36 -15.56
N ARG A 65 21.27 -31.45 -14.57
CA ARG A 65 20.90 -31.65 -13.16
C ARG A 65 20.12 -30.46 -12.59
N ILE A 66 20.50 -29.21 -12.92
CA ILE A 66 19.79 -28.01 -12.52
C ILE A 66 18.37 -28.00 -13.11
N ARG A 67 18.19 -28.42 -14.37
CA ARG A 67 16.84 -28.51 -14.98
C ARG A 67 15.95 -29.53 -14.24
N HIS A 68 16.50 -30.71 -13.89
CA HIS A 68 15.73 -31.67 -13.07
C HIS A 68 15.42 -31.12 -11.69
N ALA A 69 16.33 -30.40 -11.05
CA ALA A 69 16.08 -29.75 -9.78
C ALA A 69 15.00 -28.65 -9.88
N GLN A 70 15.01 -27.84 -10.96
CA GLN A 70 13.96 -26.85 -11.23
C GLN A 70 12.58 -27.53 -11.43
N GLN A 71 12.53 -28.66 -12.15
CA GLN A 71 11.29 -29.43 -12.33
C GLN A 71 10.76 -29.99 -11.00
N VAL A 72 11.64 -30.48 -10.14
CA VAL A 72 11.31 -30.99 -8.79
C VAL A 72 10.75 -29.85 -7.92
N ILE A 73 11.38 -28.67 -7.97
CA ILE A 73 10.91 -27.50 -7.20
C ILE A 73 9.61 -26.91 -7.79
N TYR A 74 9.43 -26.98 -9.11
CA TYR A 74 8.16 -26.55 -9.74
C TYR A 74 6.98 -27.39 -9.23
N GLN A 75 7.18 -28.72 -9.04
CA GLN A 75 6.18 -29.63 -8.50
C GLN A 75 6.51 -30.02 -7.05
N ARG A 76 6.84 -29.03 -6.22
CA ARG A 76 7.35 -29.19 -4.85
C ARG A 76 6.51 -30.15 -4.01
N GLN A 77 5.19 -29.97 -4.01
CA GLN A 77 4.25 -30.79 -3.23
C GLN A 77 4.29 -32.27 -3.66
N ARG A 78 4.28 -32.53 -4.98
CA ARG A 78 4.39 -33.90 -5.50
C ARG A 78 5.74 -34.53 -5.16
N ALA A 79 6.82 -33.75 -5.27
CA ALA A 79 8.17 -34.21 -4.95
C ALA A 79 8.30 -34.57 -3.46
N THR A 80 7.79 -33.73 -2.56
CA THR A 80 7.78 -33.99 -1.11
C THR A 80 6.96 -35.24 -0.80
N LEU A 81 5.74 -35.38 -1.33
CA LEU A 81 4.89 -36.57 -1.13
C LEU A 81 5.57 -37.84 -1.65
N THR A 82 6.26 -37.76 -2.78
CA THR A 82 7.01 -38.89 -3.33
C THR A 82 8.16 -39.33 -2.41
N CYS A 83 8.90 -38.36 -1.87
CA CYS A 83 9.99 -38.65 -0.91
C CYS A 83 9.47 -39.23 0.41
N THR A 84 8.38 -38.64 0.96
CA THR A 84 7.74 -39.12 2.19
C THR A 84 7.21 -40.54 2.01
N PHE A 85 6.47 -40.80 0.90
CA PHE A 85 5.96 -42.12 0.59
C PHE A 85 7.08 -43.17 0.42
N GLY A 86 8.12 -42.85 -0.37
CA GLY A 86 9.27 -43.70 -0.55
C GLY A 86 9.97 -44.05 0.76
N ARG A 87 10.11 -43.06 1.66
CA ARG A 87 10.69 -43.26 3.00
C ARG A 87 9.84 -44.16 3.88
N VAL A 88 8.53 -43.93 3.93
CA VAL A 88 7.60 -44.74 4.74
C VAL A 88 7.61 -46.19 4.25
N MET A 89 7.51 -46.40 2.94
CA MET A 89 7.58 -47.75 2.34
C MET A 89 8.90 -48.46 2.65
N ALA A 90 10.02 -47.78 2.53
CA ALA A 90 11.33 -48.34 2.88
C ALA A 90 11.37 -48.75 4.36
N ASN A 91 10.91 -47.93 5.28
CA ASN A 91 10.92 -48.23 6.72
C ASN A 91 10.01 -49.41 7.07
N VAL A 92 8.85 -49.55 6.45
CA VAL A 92 7.94 -50.67 6.62
C VAL A 92 8.60 -51.96 6.09
N LEU A 93 9.23 -51.90 4.92
CA LEU A 93 9.95 -53.06 4.36
C LEU A 93 11.14 -53.48 5.22
N ILE A 94 11.89 -52.53 5.77
CA ILE A 94 12.99 -52.82 6.72
C ILE A 94 12.46 -53.61 7.92
N GLY A 95 11.39 -53.13 8.53
CA GLY A 95 10.77 -53.79 9.69
C GLY A 95 10.28 -55.21 9.35
N GLY A 96 9.63 -55.38 8.19
CA GLY A 96 9.17 -56.68 7.71
C GLY A 96 10.32 -57.66 7.41
N LEU A 97 11.37 -57.22 6.71
CA LEU A 97 12.52 -58.03 6.40
C LEU A 97 13.32 -58.46 7.66
N VAL A 98 13.46 -57.54 8.63
CA VAL A 98 14.10 -57.86 9.92
C VAL A 98 13.27 -58.83 10.72
N ALA A 99 11.94 -58.70 10.77
CA ALA A 99 11.05 -59.64 11.43
C ALA A 99 11.20 -61.05 10.83
N ILE A 100 11.18 -61.18 9.48
CA ILE A 100 11.39 -62.46 8.79
C ILE A 100 12.77 -63.03 9.10
N ALA A 101 13.80 -62.18 9.11
CA ALA A 101 15.17 -62.64 9.42
C ALA A 101 15.32 -63.14 10.88
N THR A 102 14.60 -62.55 11.82
CA THR A 102 14.59 -62.98 13.25
C THR A 102 13.82 -64.26 13.47
N GLY A 103 12.80 -64.54 12.63
CA GLY A 103 12.08 -65.83 12.68
C GLY A 103 12.95 -67.07 12.41
N ALA A 104 14.09 -66.90 11.71
CA ALA A 104 15.07 -67.99 11.53
C ALA A 104 15.76 -68.42 12.84
N PHE A 105 15.58 -67.72 13.96
CA PHE A 105 16.20 -67.96 15.25
C PHE A 105 15.24 -68.59 16.29
N ASP A 106 14.09 -69.18 15.87
CA ASP A 106 13.04 -69.76 16.73
C ASP A 106 12.54 -68.82 17.85
N VAL A 107 12.46 -67.53 17.52
CA VAL A 107 11.92 -66.50 18.44
C VAL A 107 10.39 -66.54 18.42
N ALA A 108 9.74 -66.25 19.54
CA ALA A 108 8.27 -66.20 19.61
C ALA A 108 7.70 -65.12 18.67
N LEU A 109 6.65 -65.45 17.95
CA LEU A 109 6.04 -64.62 16.89
C LEU A 109 5.76 -63.17 17.33
N TRP A 110 5.31 -62.97 18.56
CA TRP A 110 5.08 -61.61 19.13
C TRP A 110 6.39 -60.84 19.26
N ALA A 111 7.53 -61.51 19.57
CA ALA A 111 8.83 -60.86 19.71
C ALA A 111 9.42 -60.48 18.33
N GLU A 112 9.25 -61.30 17.30
CA GLU A 112 9.60 -60.99 15.90
C GLU A 112 8.93 -59.70 15.42
N VAL A 113 7.61 -59.61 15.65
CA VAL A 113 6.81 -58.39 15.28
C VAL A 113 7.30 -57.18 16.06
N LEU A 114 7.58 -57.31 17.37
CA LEU A 114 8.07 -56.22 18.23
C LEU A 114 9.45 -55.72 17.77
N ILE A 115 10.36 -56.63 17.41
CA ILE A 115 11.70 -56.30 16.87
C ILE A 115 11.55 -55.59 15.54
N GLY A 116 10.71 -56.09 14.61
CA GLY A 116 10.46 -55.47 13.31
C GLY A 116 9.92 -54.08 13.42
N VAL A 117 8.89 -53.85 14.28
CA VAL A 117 8.32 -52.53 14.55
C VAL A 117 9.37 -51.62 15.20
N GLY A 118 10.10 -52.09 16.18
CA GLY A 118 11.17 -51.32 16.86
C GLY A 118 12.25 -50.85 15.89
N VAL A 119 12.70 -51.70 14.97
CA VAL A 119 13.67 -51.35 13.93
C VAL A 119 13.08 -50.38 12.93
N ALA A 120 11.82 -50.52 12.53
CA ALA A 120 11.14 -49.57 11.63
C ALA A 120 11.05 -48.17 12.26
N VAL A 121 10.66 -48.08 13.54
CA VAL A 121 10.58 -46.82 14.28
C VAL A 121 11.97 -46.20 14.48
N LEU A 122 12.97 -47.02 14.82
CA LEU A 122 14.35 -46.56 14.99
C LEU A 122 14.91 -46.00 13.66
N SER A 123 14.68 -46.70 12.55
CA SER A 123 15.13 -46.27 11.22
C SER A 123 14.47 -44.94 10.80
N ALA A 124 13.20 -44.76 11.12
CA ALA A 124 12.47 -43.48 10.89
C ALA A 124 13.06 -42.35 11.76
N GLY A 125 13.36 -42.62 13.02
CA GLY A 125 14.00 -41.66 13.93
C GLY A 125 15.39 -41.23 13.46
N ILE A 126 16.23 -42.19 13.04
CA ILE A 126 17.56 -41.91 12.48
C ILE A 126 17.46 -41.05 11.22
N ALA A 127 16.49 -41.31 10.33
CA ALA A 127 16.27 -40.50 9.12
C ALA A 127 15.91 -39.04 9.42
N VAL A 128 15.15 -38.78 10.49
CA VAL A 128 14.81 -37.43 10.96
C VAL A 128 16.00 -36.72 11.60
N LEU A 129 16.81 -37.42 12.38
CA LEU A 129 17.98 -36.87 13.08
C LEU A 129 19.13 -36.49 12.12
N ILE A 130 19.37 -37.31 11.11
CA ILE A 130 20.47 -37.14 10.14
C ILE A 130 20.08 -36.12 9.03
N SER A 131 18.81 -35.82 8.88
CA SER A 131 18.35 -34.81 7.89
C SER A 131 19.07 -33.47 8.14
N PRO A 132 19.77 -32.91 7.14
CA PRO A 132 20.63 -31.74 7.34
C PRO A 132 19.82 -30.53 7.78
N ARG A 133 20.01 -30.09 9.02
CA ARG A 133 19.40 -28.91 9.61
C ARG A 133 20.17 -27.63 9.32
N SER A 134 21.38 -27.69 8.78
CA SER A 134 22.29 -26.57 8.58
C SER A 134 22.82 -26.47 7.17
N SER A 135 22.94 -25.25 6.66
CA SER A 135 23.59 -24.81 5.42
C SER A 135 22.82 -25.03 4.10
N ASN A 136 22.51 -23.89 3.48
CA ASN A 136 21.86 -23.80 2.17
C ASN A 136 22.68 -24.49 1.05
N GLN A 137 24.02 -24.44 1.10
CA GLN A 137 24.89 -25.05 0.11
C GLN A 137 24.82 -26.61 0.08
N ARG A 138 24.69 -27.25 1.24
CA ARG A 138 24.53 -28.72 1.30
C ARG A 138 23.17 -29.16 0.75
N SER A 139 22.12 -28.38 1.02
CA SER A 139 20.78 -28.67 0.50
C SER A 139 20.73 -28.59 -1.03
N VAL A 140 21.39 -27.61 -1.63
CA VAL A 140 21.52 -27.50 -3.10
C VAL A 140 22.27 -28.66 -3.70
N SER A 141 23.42 -29.08 -3.11
CA SER A 141 24.22 -30.20 -3.63
C SER A 141 23.46 -31.53 -3.56
N VAL A 142 22.75 -31.81 -2.46
CA VAL A 142 21.89 -32.97 -2.30
C VAL A 142 20.78 -32.99 -3.34
N LEU A 143 20.09 -31.85 -3.52
CA LEU A 143 19.04 -31.73 -4.52
C LEU A 143 19.56 -31.98 -5.94
N LEU A 144 20.66 -31.35 -6.33
CA LEU A 144 21.30 -31.54 -7.65
C LEU A 144 21.73 -32.99 -7.91
N GLN A 145 22.16 -33.70 -6.87
CA GLN A 145 22.60 -35.10 -6.98
C GLN A 145 21.41 -36.04 -7.19
N TYR A 146 20.30 -35.86 -6.44
CA TYR A 146 19.19 -36.79 -6.41
C TYR A 146 17.97 -36.35 -7.22
N ALA A 147 17.91 -35.08 -7.73
CA ALA A 147 16.81 -34.59 -8.55
C ALA A 147 16.46 -35.46 -9.76
N PRO A 148 17.42 -36.04 -10.52
CA PRO A 148 17.08 -36.92 -11.64
C PRO A 148 16.34 -38.18 -11.20
N PHE A 149 16.70 -38.71 -10.02
CA PHE A 149 16.02 -39.87 -9.45
C PHE A 149 14.62 -39.52 -8.97
N ILE A 150 14.48 -38.43 -8.22
CA ILE A 150 13.18 -37.95 -7.70
C ILE A 150 12.23 -37.62 -8.84
N SER A 151 12.70 -36.96 -9.90
CA SER A 151 11.88 -36.64 -11.06
C SER A 151 11.31 -37.88 -11.75
N ARG A 152 12.12 -38.97 -11.85
CA ARG A 152 11.64 -40.25 -12.38
C ARG A 152 10.66 -40.94 -11.43
N ALA A 153 10.93 -40.94 -10.12
CA ALA A 153 10.05 -41.51 -9.11
C ALA A 153 8.67 -40.80 -9.08
N MET A 154 8.64 -39.51 -9.31
CA MET A 154 7.37 -38.74 -9.43
C MET A 154 6.50 -39.22 -10.58
N HIS A 155 7.07 -39.72 -11.69
CA HIS A 155 6.31 -40.29 -12.81
C HIS A 155 5.70 -41.65 -12.50
N LEU A 156 6.28 -42.44 -11.56
CA LEU A 156 5.71 -43.71 -11.13
C LEU A 156 4.53 -43.59 -10.19
N MET A 157 4.37 -42.44 -9.53
CA MET A 157 3.26 -42.20 -8.60
C MET A 157 1.98 -41.87 -9.35
N PRO A 158 0.85 -42.52 -9.06
CA PRO A 158 -0.42 -42.26 -9.73
C PRO A 158 -0.97 -40.87 -9.35
N ALA A 159 -0.66 -39.87 -10.17
CA ALA A 159 -0.99 -38.46 -9.96
C ALA A 159 -2.49 -38.11 -10.13
N ARG A 160 -3.29 -39.03 -10.71
CA ARG A 160 -4.67 -38.76 -11.15
C ARG A 160 -5.62 -38.33 -10.04
N GLY A 161 -5.35 -38.65 -8.77
CA GLY A 161 -6.20 -38.24 -7.65
C GLY A 161 -5.83 -36.84 -7.10
N LEU A 162 -4.54 -36.51 -7.06
CA LEU A 162 -4.05 -35.24 -6.56
C LEU A 162 -4.29 -34.10 -7.56
N ASP A 163 -4.08 -34.34 -8.86
CA ASP A 163 -4.32 -33.33 -9.89
C ASP A 163 -5.80 -32.92 -9.95
N ARG A 164 -6.74 -33.86 -9.72
CA ARG A 164 -8.20 -33.53 -9.68
C ARG A 164 -8.60 -32.78 -8.40
N ALA A 165 -8.00 -33.10 -7.26
CA ALA A 165 -8.23 -32.35 -6.01
C ALA A 165 -7.64 -30.94 -6.11
N GLN A 166 -6.47 -30.80 -6.71
CA GLN A 166 -5.82 -29.51 -6.95
C GLN A 166 -6.54 -28.66 -8.01
N LEU A 167 -7.01 -29.26 -9.12
CA LEU A 167 -7.84 -28.57 -10.10
C LEU A 167 -9.20 -28.14 -9.51
N ARG A 168 -9.81 -28.93 -8.62
CA ARG A 168 -11.03 -28.50 -7.93
C ARG A 168 -10.77 -27.40 -6.91
N ALA A 169 -9.64 -27.43 -6.21
CA ALA A 169 -9.24 -26.35 -5.30
C ALA A 169 -8.90 -25.04 -6.05
N THR A 170 -8.30 -25.12 -7.25
CA THR A 170 -8.00 -23.93 -8.08
C THR A 170 -9.21 -23.39 -8.85
N MET A 171 -10.29 -24.15 -9.03
CA MET A 171 -11.48 -23.69 -9.75
C MET A 171 -12.60 -23.19 -8.83
N SER A 172 -12.50 -23.37 -7.52
CA SER A 172 -13.54 -22.94 -6.59
C SER A 172 -13.25 -21.65 -5.82
N ASP A 173 -12.00 -21.14 -5.81
CA ASP A 173 -11.65 -20.04 -4.95
C ASP A 173 -10.38 -19.28 -5.39
N ASP A 174 -10.41 -18.64 -6.56
CA ASP A 174 -9.35 -17.68 -6.90
C ASP A 174 -9.33 -16.53 -5.87
N GLU A 175 -10.49 -16.07 -5.39
CA GLU A 175 -10.61 -15.05 -4.35
C GLU A 175 -10.13 -15.55 -2.96
N GLU A 176 -10.50 -16.77 -2.55
CA GLU A 176 -10.07 -17.34 -1.25
C GLU A 176 -8.58 -17.70 -1.25
N LEU A 177 -8.02 -18.11 -2.40
CA LEU A 177 -6.59 -18.35 -2.57
C LEU A 177 -5.79 -17.05 -2.55
N GLU A 178 -6.27 -15.98 -3.14
CA GLU A 178 -5.66 -14.65 -3.04
C GLU A 178 -5.68 -14.15 -1.59
N HIS A 179 -6.80 -14.27 -0.88
CA HIS A 179 -6.88 -13.95 0.55
C HIS A 179 -5.89 -14.75 1.40
N ILE A 180 -5.79 -16.06 1.21
CA ILE A 180 -4.83 -16.92 1.91
C ILE A 180 -3.38 -16.53 1.57
N HIS A 181 -3.09 -16.19 0.32
CA HIS A 181 -1.77 -15.72 -0.09
C HIS A 181 -1.42 -14.37 0.54
N HIS A 182 -2.36 -13.45 0.63
CA HIS A 182 -2.21 -12.16 1.31
C HIS A 182 -1.98 -12.33 2.81
N GLU A 183 -2.77 -13.16 3.49
CA GLU A 183 -2.58 -13.46 4.91
C GLU A 183 -1.22 -14.13 5.19
N GLN A 184 -0.79 -15.06 4.34
CA GLN A 184 0.52 -15.69 4.48
C GLN A 184 1.67 -14.73 4.23
N ALA A 185 1.52 -13.80 3.28
CA ALA A 185 2.50 -12.75 3.02
C ALA A 185 2.60 -11.80 4.22
N ARG A 186 1.47 -11.34 4.77
CA ARG A 186 1.40 -10.54 6.00
C ARG A 186 2.07 -11.24 7.17
N ALA A 187 1.69 -12.48 7.46
CA ALA A 187 2.29 -13.26 8.56
C ALA A 187 3.80 -13.51 8.38
N THR A 188 4.29 -13.52 7.15
CA THR A 188 5.73 -13.69 6.87
C THR A 188 6.47 -12.38 7.10
N ILE A 189 5.89 -11.25 6.71
CA ILE A 189 6.44 -9.91 6.93
C ILE A 189 6.42 -9.58 8.42
N ASP A 190 5.33 -9.87 9.14
CA ASP A 190 5.24 -9.68 10.59
C ASP A 190 6.35 -10.43 11.34
N ARG A 191 6.65 -11.68 10.95
CA ARG A 191 7.77 -12.44 11.52
C ARG A 191 9.14 -11.85 11.21
N LEU A 192 9.32 -11.22 10.05
CA LEU A 192 10.57 -10.54 9.69
C LEU A 192 10.73 -9.25 10.49
N ILE A 193 9.62 -8.55 10.74
CA ILE A 193 9.56 -7.33 11.56
C ILE A 193 9.82 -7.67 13.03
N GLU A 194 9.16 -8.70 13.59
CA GLU A 194 9.38 -9.19 14.96
C GLU A 194 10.84 -9.64 15.20
N GLY A 195 11.54 -10.09 14.15
CA GLY A 195 12.94 -10.47 14.20
C GLY A 195 13.95 -9.32 14.36
N GLN A 196 13.50 -8.07 14.51
CA GLN A 196 14.33 -6.85 14.65
C GLN A 196 15.39 -6.70 13.53
N LEU A 197 15.08 -7.16 12.33
CA LEU A 197 15.98 -7.07 11.17
C LEU A 197 15.91 -5.71 10.47
N PHE A 198 14.88 -4.91 10.79
CA PHE A 198 14.62 -3.60 10.17
C PHE A 198 14.35 -2.56 11.26
N ASP A 199 14.62 -1.30 10.94
CA ASP A 199 14.22 -0.16 11.74
C ASP A 199 12.69 -0.04 11.80
N GLU A 200 12.15 0.55 12.87
CA GLU A 200 10.71 0.63 13.11
C GLU A 200 9.97 1.34 11.98
N GLU A 201 10.56 2.40 11.44
CA GLU A 201 10.04 3.17 10.31
C GLU A 201 9.90 2.32 9.03
N ILE A 202 10.94 1.53 8.69
CA ILE A 202 10.89 0.61 7.53
C ILE A 202 9.85 -0.48 7.75
N SER A 203 9.72 -0.96 8.98
CA SER A 203 8.73 -1.97 9.37
C SER A 203 7.29 -1.46 9.20
N GLU A 204 7.06 -0.21 9.57
CA GLU A 204 5.78 0.47 9.40
C GLU A 204 5.43 0.67 7.92
N MET A 205 6.37 1.17 7.12
CA MET A 205 6.20 1.28 5.67
C MET A 205 5.82 -0.06 5.02
N MET A 206 6.45 -1.16 5.45
CA MET A 206 6.14 -2.50 4.92
C MET A 206 4.71 -2.94 5.27
N ARG A 207 4.22 -2.64 6.48
CA ARG A 207 2.82 -2.90 6.87
C ARG A 207 1.87 -2.06 6.03
N ASN A 208 2.18 -0.77 5.87
CA ASN A 208 1.38 0.17 5.12
C ASN A 208 1.21 -0.24 3.64
N VAL A 209 2.29 -0.72 3.01
CA VAL A 209 2.20 -1.27 1.63
C VAL A 209 1.23 -2.45 1.55
N LEU A 210 1.18 -3.31 2.56
CA LEU A 210 0.26 -4.46 2.57
C LEU A 210 -1.21 -4.06 2.78
N THR A 211 -1.46 -2.96 3.51
CA THR A 211 -2.81 -2.43 3.73
C THR A 211 -3.32 -1.62 2.56
N LEU A 212 -2.42 -1.12 1.68
CA LEU A 212 -2.78 -0.28 0.55
C LEU A 212 -3.79 -0.96 -0.41
N THR A 213 -3.65 -2.26 -0.60
CA THR A 213 -4.56 -3.07 -1.45
C THR A 213 -5.99 -3.13 -0.91
N ASP A 214 -6.16 -3.01 0.41
CA ASP A 214 -7.46 -3.06 1.08
C ASP A 214 -8.07 -1.65 1.25
N THR A 215 -7.26 -0.59 1.12
CA THR A 215 -7.68 0.81 1.27
C THR A 215 -8.37 1.28 -0.01
N LEU A 216 -9.54 1.90 0.12
CA LEU A 216 -10.29 2.42 -1.03
C LEU A 216 -10.01 3.91 -1.27
N THR A 217 -10.14 4.33 -2.51
CA THR A 217 -9.91 5.73 -2.93
C THR A 217 -10.71 6.73 -2.10
N ARG A 218 -11.97 6.41 -1.72
CA ARG A 218 -12.81 7.26 -0.86
C ARG A 218 -12.23 7.53 0.52
N GLU A 219 -11.34 6.66 1.03
CA GLU A 219 -10.76 6.80 2.38
C GLU A 219 -9.61 7.81 2.40
N ILE A 220 -8.97 8.03 1.25
CA ILE A 220 -7.81 8.93 1.12
C ILE A 220 -8.12 10.22 0.36
N MET A 221 -9.26 10.30 -0.33
CA MET A 221 -9.63 11.48 -1.13
C MET A 221 -9.89 12.72 -0.26
N VAL A 222 -9.76 13.88 -0.84
CA VAL A 222 -10.33 15.12 -0.34
C VAL A 222 -11.80 15.14 -0.75
N PRO A 223 -12.76 15.13 0.20
CA PRO A 223 -14.18 15.19 -0.13
C PRO A 223 -14.55 16.45 -0.91
N ARG A 224 -15.59 16.39 -1.72
CA ARG A 224 -16.05 17.54 -2.51
C ARG A 224 -16.34 18.80 -1.68
N THR A 225 -16.76 18.62 -0.43
CA THR A 225 -17.03 19.74 0.52
C THR A 225 -15.77 20.48 0.93
N ASP A 226 -14.63 19.82 0.89
CA ASP A 226 -13.32 20.38 1.24
C ASP A 226 -12.46 20.67 -0.02
N MET A 227 -13.02 20.42 -1.21
CA MET A 227 -12.30 20.57 -2.48
C MET A 227 -12.30 22.03 -2.91
N PHE A 228 -11.11 22.64 -2.97
CA PHE A 228 -10.96 23.95 -3.59
C PHE A 228 -11.12 23.82 -5.11
N SER A 229 -12.11 24.53 -5.66
CA SER A 229 -12.38 24.57 -7.09
C SER A 229 -12.60 26.03 -7.54
N LEU A 230 -12.48 26.28 -8.83
CA LEU A 230 -12.72 27.57 -9.45
C LEU A 230 -13.76 27.44 -10.57
N GLU A 231 -14.56 28.48 -10.75
CA GLU A 231 -15.52 28.50 -11.86
C GLU A 231 -14.82 28.69 -13.21
N LYS A 232 -15.38 28.13 -14.28
CA LYS A 232 -14.89 28.27 -15.65
C LYS A 232 -14.75 29.71 -16.14
N THR A 233 -15.54 30.60 -15.55
CA THR A 233 -15.57 32.06 -15.82
C THR A 233 -14.42 32.82 -15.16
N THR A 234 -13.76 32.24 -14.18
CA THR A 234 -12.61 32.82 -13.46
C THR A 234 -11.49 33.17 -14.45
N THR A 235 -10.86 34.34 -14.27
CA THR A 235 -9.75 34.77 -15.13
C THR A 235 -8.45 34.06 -14.81
N LEU A 236 -7.54 33.99 -15.77
CA LEU A 236 -6.20 33.43 -15.55
C LEU A 236 -5.43 34.21 -14.48
N ASN A 237 -5.61 35.54 -14.41
CA ASN A 237 -5.00 36.39 -13.40
C ASN A 237 -5.49 36.06 -11.98
N ASP A 238 -6.79 35.80 -11.82
CA ASP A 238 -7.35 35.46 -10.52
C ASP A 238 -6.91 34.08 -10.07
N MET A 239 -6.86 33.09 -10.99
CA MET A 239 -6.26 31.79 -10.68
C MET A 239 -4.79 31.91 -10.24
N LEU A 240 -3.98 32.78 -10.89
CA LEU A 240 -2.59 33.01 -10.45
C LEU A 240 -2.52 33.55 -9.02
N LYS A 241 -3.40 34.48 -8.66
CA LYS A 241 -3.48 35.01 -7.28
C LYS A 241 -3.87 33.91 -6.30
N ASP A 242 -4.91 33.13 -6.61
CA ASP A 242 -5.41 32.08 -5.74
C ASP A 242 -4.38 30.94 -5.59
N CYS A 243 -3.73 30.54 -6.66
CA CYS A 243 -2.63 29.54 -6.61
C CYS A 243 -1.41 30.06 -5.84
N SER A 244 -1.09 31.37 -5.97
CA SER A 244 0.02 31.97 -5.20
C SER A 244 -0.24 31.98 -3.70
N ARG A 245 -1.52 32.15 -3.29
CA ARG A 245 -1.93 32.16 -1.88
C ARG A 245 -2.08 30.77 -1.30
N SER A 246 -2.70 29.86 -2.07
CA SER A 246 -3.00 28.50 -1.62
C SER A 246 -1.82 27.54 -1.78
N GLY A 247 -0.90 27.82 -2.71
CA GLY A 247 0.18 26.92 -3.10
C GLY A 247 -0.28 25.74 -3.98
N PHE A 248 -1.55 25.74 -4.45
CA PHE A 248 -2.03 24.70 -5.34
C PHE A 248 -1.47 24.85 -6.75
N SER A 249 -1.05 23.75 -7.34
CA SER A 249 -0.53 23.72 -8.72
C SER A 249 -1.57 23.22 -9.73
N ARG A 250 -2.64 22.58 -9.25
CA ARG A 250 -3.71 21.98 -10.06
C ARG A 250 -5.04 22.25 -9.35
N VAL A 251 -5.99 22.80 -10.07
CA VAL A 251 -7.28 23.21 -9.49
C VAL A 251 -8.40 22.67 -10.38
N PRO A 252 -9.37 21.95 -9.84
CA PRO A 252 -10.59 21.59 -10.54
C PRO A 252 -11.35 22.84 -11.00
N VAL A 253 -11.88 22.79 -12.21
CA VAL A 253 -12.69 23.87 -12.80
C VAL A 253 -14.10 23.34 -12.99
N THR A 254 -15.07 24.07 -12.43
CA THR A 254 -16.48 23.71 -12.43
C THR A 254 -17.30 24.72 -13.24
N GLY A 255 -18.48 24.33 -13.66
CA GLY A 255 -19.45 25.20 -14.27
C GLY A 255 -20.31 25.94 -13.22
N GLU A 256 -21.62 25.72 -13.25
CA GLU A 256 -22.59 26.37 -12.34
C GLU A 256 -22.65 25.70 -10.96
N SER A 257 -22.24 24.44 -10.86
CA SER A 257 -22.17 23.66 -9.63
C SER A 257 -20.86 22.87 -9.54
N VAL A 258 -20.55 22.35 -8.36
CA VAL A 258 -19.37 21.49 -8.14
C VAL A 258 -19.48 20.18 -8.93
N ASP A 259 -20.71 19.73 -9.20
CA ASP A 259 -20.97 18.51 -9.99
C ASP A 259 -20.84 18.74 -11.51
N ASP A 260 -20.90 20.01 -11.96
CA ASP A 260 -20.69 20.37 -13.37
C ASP A 260 -19.19 20.55 -13.64
N LEU A 261 -18.48 19.42 -13.69
CA LEU A 261 -17.06 19.42 -13.90
C LEU A 261 -16.69 19.76 -15.35
N VAL A 262 -15.88 20.80 -15.52
CA VAL A 262 -15.31 21.20 -16.81
C VAL A 262 -13.92 20.56 -17.02
N GLY A 263 -13.10 20.43 -15.98
CA GLY A 263 -11.81 19.79 -16.03
C GLY A 263 -10.84 20.27 -14.96
N ILE A 264 -9.53 20.19 -15.23
CA ILE A 264 -8.47 20.63 -14.33
C ILE A 264 -7.63 21.74 -15.00
N ALA A 265 -7.45 22.85 -14.31
CA ALA A 265 -6.53 23.90 -14.70
C ALA A 265 -5.17 23.69 -14.01
N TYR A 266 -4.10 23.85 -14.75
CA TYR A 266 -2.73 23.73 -14.27
C TYR A 266 -2.07 25.10 -14.16
N LEU A 267 -1.51 25.44 -13.02
CA LEU A 267 -0.76 26.68 -12.80
C LEU A 267 0.33 26.89 -13.88
N LYS A 268 1.04 25.83 -14.26
CA LYS A 268 2.09 25.89 -15.30
C LYS A 268 1.56 26.35 -16.67
N ASP A 269 0.31 26.00 -16.99
CA ASP A 269 -0.29 26.38 -18.28
C ASP A 269 -0.78 27.83 -18.24
N VAL A 270 -1.30 28.27 -17.09
CA VAL A 270 -1.66 29.68 -16.84
C VAL A 270 -0.40 30.56 -16.96
N VAL A 271 0.69 30.19 -16.27
CA VAL A 271 1.97 30.90 -16.33
C VAL A 271 2.48 30.94 -17.79
N ARG A 272 2.42 29.83 -18.51
CA ARG A 272 2.83 29.79 -19.92
C ARG A 272 2.00 30.70 -20.80
N ALA A 273 0.69 30.81 -20.56
CA ALA A 273 -0.22 31.65 -21.33
C ALA A 273 0.00 33.13 -21.06
N THR A 274 0.34 33.50 -19.82
CA THR A 274 0.40 34.91 -19.38
C THR A 274 1.79 35.52 -19.40
N ALA A 275 2.88 34.70 -19.26
CA ALA A 275 4.26 35.18 -19.07
C ALA A 275 4.76 36.13 -20.16
N PHE A 276 4.35 35.95 -21.43
CA PHE A 276 4.76 36.77 -22.53
C PHE A 276 3.59 37.54 -23.19
N ASN A 277 2.38 37.37 -22.65
CA ASN A 277 1.18 38.05 -23.12
C ASN A 277 0.28 38.42 -21.92
N PRO A 278 0.51 39.56 -21.27
CA PRO A 278 -0.29 40.00 -20.11
C PRO A 278 -1.79 40.13 -20.41
N ALA A 279 -2.16 40.47 -21.65
CA ALA A 279 -3.55 40.53 -22.07
C ALA A 279 -4.26 39.14 -22.01
N ALA A 280 -3.52 38.04 -22.06
CA ALA A 280 -4.08 36.72 -21.88
C ALA A 280 -4.59 36.49 -20.45
N GLY A 281 -4.16 37.26 -19.47
CA GLY A 281 -4.61 37.17 -18.09
C GLY A 281 -6.12 37.40 -17.91
N GLU A 282 -6.75 38.12 -18.81
CA GLU A 282 -8.21 38.39 -18.82
C GLU A 282 -9.03 37.22 -19.44
N ARG A 283 -8.36 36.23 -20.02
CA ARG A 283 -9.06 35.03 -20.55
C ARG A 283 -9.57 34.18 -19.41
N THR A 284 -10.67 33.48 -19.67
CA THR A 284 -11.29 32.56 -18.71
C THR A 284 -10.54 31.22 -18.65
N LEU A 285 -10.68 30.50 -17.52
CA LEU A 285 -10.11 29.18 -17.30
C LEU A 285 -10.56 28.16 -18.34
N GLU A 286 -11.79 28.25 -18.83
CA GLU A 286 -12.34 27.38 -19.88
C GLU A 286 -11.38 27.23 -21.09
N SER A 287 -10.59 28.28 -21.40
CA SER A 287 -9.67 28.29 -22.54
C SER A 287 -8.43 27.40 -22.38
N ILE A 288 -8.09 26.92 -21.16
CA ILE A 288 -6.87 26.19 -20.86
C ILE A 288 -7.09 24.91 -20.05
N VAL A 289 -8.34 24.61 -19.73
CA VAL A 289 -8.70 23.40 -18.97
C VAL A 289 -8.28 22.15 -19.70
N ARG A 290 -7.81 21.16 -18.96
CA ARG A 290 -7.49 19.82 -19.46
C ARG A 290 -8.52 18.81 -18.99
N GLU A 291 -8.72 17.76 -19.78
CA GLU A 291 -9.55 16.63 -19.40
C GLU A 291 -9.00 15.95 -18.14
N PRO A 292 -9.84 15.71 -17.12
CA PRO A 292 -9.43 15.10 -15.87
C PRO A 292 -9.36 13.58 -15.98
N MET A 293 -8.53 12.95 -15.16
CA MET A 293 -8.63 11.53 -14.89
C MET A 293 -9.79 11.30 -13.92
N LEU A 294 -10.77 10.48 -14.30
CA LEU A 294 -11.90 10.10 -13.45
C LEU A 294 -11.69 8.68 -12.89
N VAL A 295 -11.95 8.51 -11.60
CA VAL A 295 -11.81 7.22 -10.93
C VAL A 295 -13.00 6.98 -10.00
N PRO A 296 -13.52 5.75 -9.89
CA PRO A 296 -14.60 5.45 -8.96
C PRO A 296 -14.09 5.47 -7.50
N GLU A 297 -14.94 5.87 -6.57
CA GLU A 297 -14.61 5.93 -5.14
C GLU A 297 -14.29 4.56 -4.52
N SER A 298 -14.80 3.48 -5.12
CA SER A 298 -14.56 2.10 -4.69
C SER A 298 -13.27 1.49 -5.21
N LYS A 299 -12.46 2.23 -5.99
CA LYS A 299 -11.21 1.72 -6.54
C LYS A 299 -10.17 1.54 -5.44
N PRO A 300 -9.46 0.38 -5.36
CA PRO A 300 -8.32 0.19 -4.47
C PRO A 300 -7.19 1.20 -4.74
N VAL A 301 -6.51 1.62 -3.68
CA VAL A 301 -5.49 2.69 -3.77
C VAL A 301 -4.25 2.24 -4.52
N ASP A 302 -3.87 0.96 -4.48
CA ASP A 302 -2.76 0.41 -5.25
C ASP A 302 -3.03 0.47 -6.77
N ASP A 303 -4.24 0.10 -7.19
CA ASP A 303 -4.68 0.21 -8.58
C ASP A 303 -4.79 1.68 -9.03
N LEU A 304 -5.29 2.56 -8.16
CA LEU A 304 -5.31 3.99 -8.39
C LEU A 304 -3.89 4.54 -8.64
N PHE A 305 -2.96 4.19 -7.75
CA PHE A 305 -1.57 4.62 -7.82
C PHE A 305 -0.89 4.15 -9.12
N HIS A 306 -1.12 2.89 -9.50
CA HIS A 306 -0.63 2.32 -10.75
C HIS A 306 -1.17 3.06 -11.98
N ASP A 307 -2.47 3.34 -12.00
CA ASP A 307 -3.12 4.07 -13.10
C ASP A 307 -2.60 5.51 -13.21
N MET A 308 -2.44 6.21 -12.07
CA MET A 308 -1.90 7.56 -12.04
C MET A 308 -0.46 7.61 -12.57
N GLN A 309 0.38 6.62 -12.21
CA GLN A 309 1.74 6.50 -12.75
C GLN A 309 1.74 6.23 -14.26
N THR A 310 0.93 5.28 -14.71
CA THR A 310 0.87 4.87 -16.14
C THR A 310 0.40 6.03 -17.00
N ASN A 311 -0.62 6.77 -16.56
CA ASN A 311 -1.17 7.92 -17.28
C ASN A 311 -0.41 9.22 -17.01
N ARG A 312 0.63 9.20 -16.15
CA ARG A 312 1.40 10.37 -15.72
C ARG A 312 0.53 11.51 -15.20
N GLN A 313 -0.52 11.13 -14.48
CA GLN A 313 -1.43 12.06 -13.80
C GLN A 313 -1.07 12.14 -12.31
N HIS A 314 -1.08 13.34 -11.76
CA HIS A 314 -0.82 13.58 -10.33
C HIS A 314 -2.10 13.91 -9.56
N VAL A 315 -3.21 14.08 -10.26
CA VAL A 315 -4.52 14.38 -9.68
C VAL A 315 -5.55 13.58 -10.45
N ALA A 316 -6.46 12.96 -9.72
CA ALA A 316 -7.66 12.34 -10.26
C ALA A 316 -8.89 12.88 -9.54
N LEU A 317 -9.99 12.98 -10.24
CA LEU A 317 -11.30 13.31 -9.65
C LEU A 317 -12.04 12.02 -9.39
N VAL A 318 -12.59 11.93 -8.19
CA VAL A 318 -13.31 10.75 -7.72
C VAL A 318 -14.79 10.93 -7.99
N VAL A 319 -15.40 9.91 -8.59
CA VAL A 319 -16.81 9.90 -8.96
C VAL A 319 -17.58 8.86 -8.15
N ASP A 320 -18.79 9.21 -7.75
CA ASP A 320 -19.74 8.32 -7.10
C ASP A 320 -20.47 7.42 -8.12
N GLU A 321 -21.37 6.53 -7.63
CA GLU A 321 -22.13 5.58 -8.45
C GLU A 321 -23.15 6.27 -9.37
N TYR A 322 -23.46 7.54 -9.15
CA TYR A 322 -24.40 8.32 -9.93
C TYR A 322 -23.71 9.21 -10.96
N GLY A 323 -22.37 9.22 -10.97
CA GLY A 323 -21.55 10.05 -11.85
C GLY A 323 -21.32 11.47 -11.33
N GLY A 324 -21.70 11.77 -10.08
CA GLY A 324 -21.39 13.02 -9.39
C GLY A 324 -19.93 13.04 -8.90
N ILE A 325 -19.40 14.23 -8.65
CA ILE A 325 -18.07 14.38 -8.07
C ILE A 325 -18.12 14.12 -6.56
N ALA A 326 -17.49 13.04 -6.12
CA ALA A 326 -17.32 12.69 -4.71
C ALA A 326 -16.15 13.44 -4.06
N GLY A 327 -15.08 13.69 -4.82
CA GLY A 327 -13.89 14.36 -4.32
C GLY A 327 -12.74 14.40 -5.31
N LEU A 328 -11.55 14.63 -4.76
CA LEU A 328 -10.29 14.71 -5.48
C LEU A 328 -9.23 13.90 -4.73
N VAL A 329 -8.36 13.22 -5.46
CA VAL A 329 -7.24 12.47 -4.90
C VAL A 329 -5.96 12.82 -5.66
N THR A 330 -4.84 12.91 -4.94
CA THR A 330 -3.53 13.14 -5.52
C THR A 330 -2.65 11.91 -5.40
N ILE A 331 -1.62 11.79 -6.25
CA ILE A 331 -0.65 10.69 -6.15
C ILE A 331 0.11 10.77 -4.83
N GLU A 332 0.23 11.97 -4.31
CA GLU A 332 0.84 12.27 -3.03
C GLU A 332 -0.01 11.70 -1.86
N ASP A 333 -1.35 11.74 -1.92
CA ASP A 333 -2.22 11.14 -0.90
C ASP A 333 -2.04 9.61 -0.86
N ALA A 334 -1.87 8.98 -2.02
CA ALA A 334 -1.58 7.55 -2.10
C ALA A 334 -0.19 7.20 -1.54
N LEU A 335 0.83 8.04 -1.78
CA LEU A 335 2.17 7.86 -1.23
C LEU A 335 2.19 8.02 0.29
N GLU A 336 1.39 8.93 0.85
CA GLU A 336 1.25 9.16 2.28
C GLU A 336 0.76 7.91 3.01
N GLN A 337 -0.09 7.10 2.37
CA GLN A 337 -0.51 5.82 2.95
C GLN A 337 0.64 4.82 3.11
N ILE A 338 1.72 4.98 2.35
CA ILE A 338 2.91 4.11 2.44
C ILE A 338 3.91 4.66 3.45
N VAL A 339 4.24 5.95 3.33
CA VAL A 339 5.35 6.59 4.05
C VAL A 339 4.91 7.09 5.43
N GLY A 340 3.60 7.28 5.65
CA GLY A 340 3.07 7.98 6.83
C GLY A 340 3.03 9.49 6.63
N GLU A 341 2.57 10.21 7.65
CA GLU A 341 2.54 11.67 7.61
C GLU A 341 3.95 12.23 7.42
N LEU A 342 4.19 12.85 6.27
CA LEU A 342 5.40 13.62 6.02
C LEU A 342 5.19 14.99 6.66
N GLU A 343 5.85 15.24 7.79
CA GLU A 343 5.91 16.59 8.37
C GLU A 343 6.56 17.53 7.33
N ASP A 344 5.82 18.57 6.92
CA ASP A 344 6.38 19.62 6.07
C ASP A 344 7.27 20.52 6.95
N GLU A 345 8.50 20.83 6.50
CA GLU A 345 9.44 21.74 7.17
C GLU A 345 8.82 23.13 7.46
N HIS A 346 7.67 23.41 6.87
CA HIS A 346 6.90 24.63 7.03
C HIS A 346 5.66 24.49 7.91
N ASP A 347 5.38 23.32 8.50
CA ASP A 347 4.27 23.16 9.44
C ASP A 347 4.58 23.96 10.72
N ARG A 348 4.12 25.20 10.70
CA ARG A 348 4.16 26.06 11.88
C ARG A 348 3.31 25.43 12.97
N VAL A 349 3.83 25.48 14.20
CA VAL A 349 3.09 25.01 15.38
C VAL A 349 1.65 25.54 15.32
N GLN A 350 0.70 24.63 15.15
CA GLN A 350 -0.73 25.00 15.12
C GLN A 350 -1.08 25.67 16.45
N ARG A 351 -1.60 26.90 16.38
CA ARG A 351 -2.10 27.58 17.58
C ARG A 351 -3.27 26.76 18.13
N ARG A 352 -3.21 26.51 19.41
CA ARG A 352 -4.24 25.71 20.10
C ARG A 352 -5.31 26.57 20.76
N GLU A 353 -5.01 27.84 21.03
CA GLU A 353 -5.84 28.77 21.79
C GLU A 353 -6.02 30.09 21.04
N PRO A 354 -7.17 30.77 21.21
CA PRO A 354 -7.41 32.12 20.72
C PRO A 354 -6.39 33.13 21.31
N GLU A 355 -5.89 34.04 20.48
CA GLU A 355 -4.96 35.10 20.85
C GLU A 355 -5.56 36.46 20.48
N GLN A 356 -5.62 37.36 21.46
CA GLN A 356 -6.11 38.71 21.22
C GLN A 356 -5.07 39.58 20.50
N MET A 357 -5.49 40.30 19.48
CA MET A 357 -4.62 41.17 18.70
C MET A 357 -4.62 42.58 19.29
N GLU A 358 -3.60 43.39 18.98
CA GLU A 358 -3.44 44.77 19.48
C GLU A 358 -4.60 45.71 19.05
N ASP A 359 -5.25 45.39 17.94
CA ASP A 359 -6.38 46.15 17.38
C ASP A 359 -7.75 45.74 17.93
N GLY A 360 -7.79 44.88 18.95
CA GLY A 360 -9.01 44.39 19.57
C GLY A 360 -9.69 43.23 18.86
N GLY A 361 -9.14 42.76 17.74
CA GLY A 361 -9.55 41.52 17.09
C GLY A 361 -8.97 40.29 17.77
N TRP A 362 -9.36 39.12 17.27
CA TRP A 362 -8.88 37.83 17.75
C TRP A 362 -8.32 37.00 16.60
N ARG A 363 -7.21 36.34 16.85
CA ARG A 363 -6.64 35.31 15.99
C ARG A 363 -6.97 33.97 16.59
N VAL A 364 -7.85 33.20 15.93
CA VAL A 364 -8.40 31.96 16.45
C VAL A 364 -8.02 30.76 15.57
N PRO A 365 -7.87 29.57 16.14
CA PRO A 365 -7.84 28.32 15.36
C PRO A 365 -9.10 28.20 14.50
N ALA A 366 -8.98 27.68 13.28
CA ALA A 366 -10.10 27.51 12.36
C ALA A 366 -11.23 26.61 12.91
N ARG A 367 -10.90 25.73 13.87
CA ARG A 367 -11.84 24.83 14.57
C ARG A 367 -12.51 25.45 15.81
N THR A 368 -12.22 26.71 16.16
CA THR A 368 -12.86 27.39 17.30
C THR A 368 -14.35 27.37 17.11
N SER A 369 -15.10 27.01 18.17
CA SER A 369 -16.56 26.91 18.09
C SER A 369 -17.23 28.28 17.91
N ILE A 370 -18.42 28.28 17.33
CA ILE A 370 -19.24 29.52 17.21
C ILE A 370 -19.51 30.08 18.58
N THR A 371 -19.83 29.25 19.58
CA THR A 371 -20.10 29.69 20.97
C THR A 371 -18.87 30.38 21.57
N ASP A 372 -17.66 29.90 21.35
CA ASP A 372 -16.45 30.58 21.83
C ASP A 372 -16.27 31.94 21.14
N ILE A 373 -16.62 32.05 19.84
CA ILE A 373 -16.55 33.32 19.11
C ILE A 373 -17.56 34.30 19.66
N GLU A 374 -18.78 33.85 19.96
CA GLU A 374 -19.83 34.68 20.59
C GLU A 374 -19.37 35.21 21.95
N GLU A 375 -18.72 34.36 22.78
CA GLU A 375 -18.16 34.81 24.05
C GLU A 375 -17.02 35.81 23.86
N LEU A 376 -16.09 35.58 22.91
CA LEU A 376 -14.96 36.48 22.66
C LEU A 376 -15.38 37.86 22.17
N PHE A 377 -16.46 37.94 21.40
CA PHE A 377 -16.93 39.19 20.80
C PHE A 377 -18.18 39.77 21.50
N GLU A 378 -18.73 39.08 22.50
CA GLU A 378 -19.98 39.44 23.18
C GLU A 378 -21.12 39.74 22.17
N VAL A 379 -21.31 38.83 21.21
CA VAL A 379 -22.32 38.90 20.13
C VAL A 379 -23.10 37.60 20.09
N ASP A 380 -24.33 37.68 19.65
CA ASP A 380 -25.17 36.54 19.30
C ASP A 380 -25.15 36.40 17.77
N LEU A 381 -24.61 35.33 17.25
CA LEU A 381 -24.45 35.10 15.81
C LEU A 381 -25.70 34.46 15.21
N ASP A 382 -26.60 33.88 16.03
CA ASP A 382 -27.85 33.21 15.58
C ASP A 382 -27.55 32.26 14.40
N GLU A 383 -26.58 31.37 14.59
CA GLU A 383 -26.03 30.52 13.52
C GLU A 383 -26.17 29.03 13.89
N ASP A 384 -27.12 28.36 13.20
CA ASP A 384 -27.47 26.95 13.46
C ASP A 384 -26.84 25.95 12.44
N ASP A 385 -26.35 26.48 11.30
CA ASP A 385 -25.91 25.61 10.19
C ASP A 385 -24.43 25.21 10.27
N VAL A 386 -23.61 25.91 11.06
CA VAL A 386 -22.16 25.68 11.17
C VAL A 386 -21.71 25.83 12.61
N ASP A 387 -20.76 25.00 13.01
CA ASP A 387 -20.27 24.89 14.39
C ASP A 387 -18.94 25.60 14.63
N THR A 388 -18.21 26.02 13.59
CA THR A 388 -16.82 26.49 13.70
C THR A 388 -16.54 27.76 12.92
N ALA A 389 -15.47 28.49 13.30
CA ALA A 389 -14.95 29.64 12.57
C ALA A 389 -14.72 29.35 11.08
N TYR A 390 -14.18 28.16 10.78
CA TYR A 390 -13.99 27.70 9.39
C TYR A 390 -15.30 27.53 8.66
N GLY A 391 -16.29 26.91 9.31
CA GLY A 391 -17.63 26.74 8.76
C GLY A 391 -18.28 28.07 8.46
N LEU A 392 -18.21 29.04 9.40
CA LEU A 392 -18.76 30.39 9.24
C LEU A 392 -18.12 31.11 8.05
N LEU A 393 -16.80 31.06 7.92
CA LEU A 393 -16.07 31.65 6.79
C LEU A 393 -16.46 30.97 5.47
N THR A 394 -16.54 29.62 5.45
CA THR A 394 -16.92 28.84 4.27
C THR A 394 -18.34 29.18 3.81
N LYS A 395 -19.29 29.26 4.74
CA LYS A 395 -20.70 29.66 4.47
C LYS A 395 -20.79 31.06 3.90
N ALA A 396 -20.06 31.99 4.49
CA ALA A 396 -20.05 33.40 4.03
C ALA A 396 -19.43 33.57 2.64
N LEU A 397 -18.42 32.75 2.30
CA LEU A 397 -17.77 32.77 0.98
C LEU A 397 -18.54 31.98 -0.08
N GLY A 398 -19.35 30.98 0.31
CA GLY A 398 -19.97 30.03 -0.59
C GLY A 398 -18.97 29.07 -1.27
N ARG A 399 -17.71 29.02 -0.82
CA ARG A 399 -16.63 28.17 -1.32
C ARG A 399 -15.61 27.86 -0.25
N VAL A 400 -14.79 26.85 -0.49
CA VAL A 400 -13.69 26.48 0.41
C VAL A 400 -12.70 27.64 0.53
N PRO A 401 -12.41 28.14 1.75
CA PRO A 401 -11.48 29.25 1.95
C PRO A 401 -10.01 28.81 1.76
N ILE A 402 -9.21 29.72 1.22
CA ILE A 402 -7.77 29.64 1.14
C ILE A 402 -7.14 30.79 1.93
N VAL A 403 -5.83 30.74 2.19
CA VAL A 403 -5.12 31.84 2.84
C VAL A 403 -5.36 33.15 2.11
N GLY A 404 -5.75 34.21 2.85
CA GLY A 404 -6.14 35.50 2.32
C GLY A 404 -7.60 35.58 1.86
N SER A 405 -8.41 34.52 2.05
CA SER A 405 -9.87 34.60 1.89
C SER A 405 -10.45 35.50 2.97
N HIS A 406 -11.37 36.36 2.58
CA HIS A 406 -11.98 37.37 3.42
C HIS A 406 -13.51 37.40 3.20
N ALA A 407 -14.24 37.42 4.29
CA ALA A 407 -15.68 37.57 4.25
C ALA A 407 -16.22 38.35 5.46
N GLN A 408 -17.27 39.09 5.25
CA GLN A 408 -18.02 39.77 6.31
C GLN A 408 -19.37 39.09 6.51
N THR A 409 -19.64 38.69 7.73
CA THR A 409 -20.90 38.04 8.09
C THR A 409 -21.28 38.34 9.55
N ARG A 410 -22.55 38.52 9.84
CA ARG A 410 -23.07 38.73 11.21
C ARG A 410 -22.35 39.81 12.01
N GLY A 411 -21.89 40.88 11.37
CA GLY A 411 -21.17 41.97 12.03
C GLY A 411 -19.70 41.66 12.36
N LEU A 412 -19.20 40.52 11.88
CA LEU A 412 -17.81 40.13 11.98
C LEU A 412 -17.13 40.14 10.62
N ASP A 413 -15.84 40.47 10.62
CA ASP A 413 -14.93 40.44 9.51
C ASP A 413 -13.94 39.31 9.74
N LEU A 414 -13.95 38.30 8.87
CA LEU A 414 -13.14 37.10 8.99
C LEU A 414 -12.11 37.04 7.86
N VAL A 415 -10.85 36.77 8.24
CA VAL A 415 -9.73 36.63 7.28
C VAL A 415 -8.96 35.36 7.57
N ALA A 416 -8.83 34.47 6.59
CA ALA A 416 -7.97 33.32 6.67
C ALA A 416 -6.49 33.75 6.56
N VAL A 417 -5.69 33.52 7.58
CA VAL A 417 -4.31 34.04 7.64
C VAL A 417 -3.25 32.96 7.53
N ASP A 418 -3.55 31.74 7.89
CA ASP A 418 -2.59 30.63 7.84
C ASP A 418 -3.26 29.31 7.43
N SER A 419 -2.47 28.39 6.91
CA SER A 419 -2.89 27.05 6.54
C SER A 419 -1.92 26.01 7.08
N ALA A 420 -2.41 24.82 7.35
CA ALA A 420 -1.59 23.73 7.85
C ALA A 420 -1.82 22.43 7.08
N GLY A 421 -0.83 21.55 7.20
CA GLY A 421 -0.83 20.26 6.55
C GLY A 421 -0.69 20.36 5.04
N ARG A 422 -0.46 19.23 4.43
CA ARG A 422 -0.23 19.09 2.99
C ARG A 422 -1.43 19.52 2.12
N ARG A 423 -2.65 19.34 2.65
CA ARG A 423 -3.88 19.76 1.97
C ARG A 423 -4.12 21.26 2.04
N LYS A 424 -3.21 22.04 2.65
CA LYS A 424 -3.28 23.50 2.78
C LYS A 424 -4.61 24.00 3.35
N LYS A 425 -5.22 23.22 4.26
CA LYS A 425 -6.47 23.60 4.91
C LYS A 425 -6.22 24.79 5.83
N VAL A 426 -7.09 25.79 5.80
CA VAL A 426 -6.99 26.95 6.68
C VAL A 426 -6.95 26.50 8.14
N SER A 427 -5.92 26.92 8.84
CA SER A 427 -5.67 26.54 10.25
C SER A 427 -5.95 27.66 11.23
N THR A 428 -5.86 28.92 10.75
CA THR A 428 -5.98 30.11 11.59
C THR A 428 -6.78 31.18 10.88
N ILE A 429 -7.72 31.80 11.60
CA ILE A 429 -8.58 32.86 11.12
C ILE A 429 -8.44 34.07 12.03
N GLU A 430 -8.27 35.26 11.47
CA GLU A 430 -8.39 36.52 12.17
C GLU A 430 -9.84 36.99 12.09
N ILE A 431 -10.39 37.35 13.21
CA ILE A 431 -11.77 37.85 13.33
C ILE A 431 -11.74 39.24 13.97
N ARG A 432 -12.47 40.18 13.37
CA ARG A 432 -12.62 41.54 13.85
C ARG A 432 -14.10 41.90 13.83
N ARG A 433 -14.51 42.92 14.61
CA ARG A 433 -15.82 43.51 14.39
C ARG A 433 -15.83 44.26 13.06
N ALA A 434 -16.83 44.01 12.23
CA ALA A 434 -16.99 44.77 10.99
C ALA A 434 -17.27 46.23 11.35
N PRO A 435 -16.71 47.22 10.64
CA PRO A 435 -17.05 48.62 10.85
C PRO A 435 -18.55 48.81 10.58
N ASP A 436 -19.24 49.50 11.51
CA ASP A 436 -20.63 49.81 11.33
C ASP A 436 -20.82 50.56 10.00
N THR A 437 -21.66 50.08 9.13
CA THR A 437 -21.90 50.65 7.80
C THR A 437 -22.48 52.05 7.87
N MET A 438 -22.94 52.51 9.07
CA MET A 438 -23.44 53.87 9.30
C MET A 438 -22.31 54.89 9.37
N ASP A 439 -21.15 54.58 9.95
CA ASP A 439 -20.05 55.58 10.06
C ASP A 439 -19.45 55.94 8.69
N THR A 440 -19.47 55.01 7.73
CA THR A 440 -18.95 55.28 6.36
C THR A 440 -19.90 56.15 5.53
N ILE A 441 -21.20 56.23 5.88
CA ILE A 441 -22.17 57.08 5.21
C ILE A 441 -22.10 58.51 5.80
N GLU A 442 -21.90 58.65 7.11
CA GLU A 442 -21.73 59.96 7.75
C GLU A 442 -20.44 60.66 7.32
N GLU A 443 -19.31 59.94 7.23
CA GLU A 443 -18.05 60.51 6.79
C GLU A 443 -18.09 60.97 5.33
N LYS A 444 -18.69 60.19 4.42
CA LYS A 444 -18.92 60.61 3.01
C LYS A 444 -19.94 61.71 2.86
N THR A 445 -20.92 61.82 3.77
CA THR A 445 -21.93 62.88 3.73
C THR A 445 -21.35 64.17 4.30
N THR A 446 -20.48 64.11 5.30
CA THR A 446 -19.80 65.28 5.90
C THR A 446 -18.78 65.88 4.93
N ASP A 447 -17.99 64.99 4.22
CA ASP A 447 -17.06 65.47 3.18
C ASP A 447 -17.76 66.07 1.95
N ALA A 448 -18.92 65.51 1.56
CA ALA A 448 -19.73 66.05 0.45
C ALA A 448 -20.41 67.35 0.84
N PHE A 449 -20.73 67.58 2.13
CA PHE A 449 -21.32 68.80 2.60
C PHE A 449 -20.26 69.89 2.79
N SER A 450 -19.03 69.56 3.24
CA SER A 450 -17.93 70.52 3.35
C SER A 450 -17.41 70.97 1.98
N ALA A 451 -17.39 70.07 0.97
CA ALA A 451 -17.04 70.45 -0.40
C ALA A 451 -18.05 71.39 -1.08
N ARG A 452 -19.36 71.26 -0.76
CA ARG A 452 -20.41 72.16 -1.28
C ARG A 452 -20.48 73.50 -0.59
N SER A 453 -20.02 73.66 0.65
CA SER A 453 -19.97 74.95 1.36
C SER A 453 -18.75 75.77 0.98
N GLY A 454 -17.67 75.13 0.44
CA GLY A 454 -16.52 75.88 -0.09
C GLY A 454 -16.71 76.54 -1.44
N GLU A 455 -17.59 76.02 -2.29
CA GLU A 455 -17.84 76.56 -3.63
C GLU A 455 -18.83 77.77 -3.62
N ARG A 456 -19.51 78.08 -2.52
CA ARG A 456 -20.49 79.22 -2.44
C ARG A 456 -19.91 80.55 -1.93
N SER A 457 -18.63 80.60 -1.58
CA SER A 457 -17.97 81.75 -1.04
C SER A 457 -17.01 82.49 -2.00
N GLU A 458 -16.93 82.07 -3.27
CA GLU A 458 -16.00 82.71 -4.26
C GLU A 458 -16.74 83.48 -5.37
N ASP A 459 -18.08 83.47 -5.43
CA ASP A 459 -18.88 84.18 -6.50
C ASP A 459 -19.56 85.50 -6.04
N GLU A 460 -19.17 86.09 -4.92
CA GLU A 460 -19.83 87.33 -4.45
C GLU A 460 -18.82 88.46 -4.16
N ASN A 461 -17.82 88.66 -4.99
CA ASN A 461 -16.95 89.84 -4.92
C ASN A 461 -16.37 90.19 -6.30
N ASP A 462 -17.18 90.55 -7.28
CA ASP A 462 -16.80 91.39 -8.41
C ASP A 462 -18.04 92.12 -8.99
N ASP A 463 -18.31 93.29 -8.41
CA ASP A 463 -18.90 94.44 -9.08
C ASP A 463 -18.52 95.76 -8.37
#